data_7264de47871d9044c94acf4732f72fed
#
_entry.id   7264de47871d9044c94acf4732f72fed
#
_cell.length_a   1.000
_cell.length_b   1.000
_cell.length_c   1.000
_cell.angle_alpha   90.00
_cell.angle_beta   90.00
_cell.angle_gamma   90.00
#
_symmetry.space_group_name_H-M   'P 1'
#
loop_
_entity.id
_entity.type
_entity.pdbx_description
1 polymer ?
#
loop_
_entity_poly.entity_id
_entity_poly.type
_entity_poly.pdbx_seq_one_letter_code
_entity_poly.pdbx_strand_id
1 'polypeptide(L)'
;GKAVAGGLPCAVYGFTQEVAARMTTAKQHAPEGHSGIGTTLAGNPLTLAALDAALTHLHTGANYRHMLSLAAALEQGLMQRIAAAQRPWTVTRLGARMELQFMPRTPRHAQDVRDLAQSELEALTHLFMLNRGVLLTPFHSMMLVSPETTAADVDTLLAVFDELLAALDG
;
A
#
# COMPACT_ATOMS: atom_id res chain seq x y z
N GLY A 1 -6.76 -5.46 9.02
CA GLY A 1 -5.54 -4.68 8.78
C GLY A 1 -4.42 -5.51 8.18
N LYS A 2 -4.08 -5.27 6.90
CA LYS A 2 -3.12 -6.10 6.15
C LYS A 2 -1.73 -6.16 6.79
N ALA A 3 -1.19 -5.02 7.24
CA ALA A 3 0.18 -4.93 7.75
C ALA A 3 0.28 -5.00 9.28
N VAL A 4 -0.83 -4.91 9.99
CA VAL A 4 -0.86 -4.71 11.45
C VAL A 4 -0.22 -5.86 12.21
N ALA A 5 -0.40 -7.11 11.76
CA ALA A 5 0.18 -8.30 12.37
C ALA A 5 1.17 -9.02 11.42
N GLY A 6 1.94 -8.26 10.62
CA GLY A 6 2.99 -8.82 9.77
C GLY A 6 2.50 -9.84 8.71
N GLY A 7 1.26 -9.71 8.24
CA GLY A 7 0.65 -10.60 7.25
C GLY A 7 -0.22 -11.70 7.84
N LEU A 8 -0.23 -11.93 9.16
CA LEU A 8 -1.19 -12.84 9.77
C LEU A 8 -2.60 -12.22 9.77
N PRO A 9 -3.66 -13.04 9.62
CA PRO A 9 -5.04 -12.57 9.62
C PRO A 9 -5.39 -11.84 10.92
N CYS A 10 -5.50 -10.51 10.86
CA CYS A 10 -5.80 -9.65 11.99
C CYS A 10 -6.58 -8.42 11.54
N ALA A 11 -7.44 -7.95 12.41
CA ALA A 11 -8.10 -6.67 12.27
C ALA A 11 -8.09 -5.91 13.58
N VAL A 12 -7.88 -4.61 13.53
CA VAL A 12 -8.00 -3.70 14.65
C VAL A 12 -9.11 -2.71 14.35
N TYR A 13 -10.01 -2.53 15.28
CA TYR A 13 -11.08 -1.54 15.18
C TYR A 13 -11.23 -0.81 16.52
N GLY A 14 -11.69 0.43 16.44
CA GLY A 14 -11.96 1.26 17.61
C GLY A 14 -13.35 1.88 17.52
N PHE A 15 -13.87 2.30 18.65
CA PHE A 15 -15.16 2.98 18.76
C PHE A 15 -15.16 3.95 19.94
N THR A 16 -16.12 4.87 19.92
CA THR A 16 -16.29 5.85 21.01
C THR A 16 -16.81 5.18 22.29
N GLN A 17 -16.64 5.85 23.43
CA GLN A 17 -17.15 5.37 24.70
C GLN A 17 -18.68 5.15 24.68
N GLU A 18 -19.41 6.00 23.96
CA GLU A 18 -20.86 5.83 23.78
C GLU A 18 -21.20 4.52 23.07
N VAL A 19 -20.49 4.22 21.95
CA VAL A 19 -20.68 2.95 21.23
C VAL A 19 -20.29 1.76 22.10
N ALA A 20 -19.20 1.85 22.87
CA ALA A 20 -18.81 0.81 23.83
C ALA A 20 -19.90 0.51 24.86
N ALA A 21 -20.50 1.55 25.44
CA ALA A 21 -21.59 1.40 26.39
C ALA A 21 -22.81 0.71 25.77
N ARG A 22 -23.21 1.11 24.56
CA ARG A 22 -24.33 0.49 23.83
C ARG A 22 -24.04 -0.97 23.49
N MET A 23 -22.82 -1.31 23.08
CA MET A 23 -22.41 -2.69 22.80
C MET A 23 -22.45 -3.55 24.06
N THR A 24 -21.97 -3.02 25.18
CA THR A 24 -22.03 -3.71 26.48
C THR A 24 -23.47 -4.01 26.87
N THR A 25 -24.37 -3.03 26.77
CA THR A 25 -25.79 -3.19 27.05
C THR A 25 -26.43 -4.24 26.12
N ALA A 26 -26.15 -4.17 24.83
CA ALA A 26 -26.66 -5.14 23.85
C ALA A 26 -26.20 -6.56 24.18
N LYS A 27 -24.93 -6.75 24.58
CA LYS A 27 -24.39 -8.05 24.98
C LYS A 27 -25.06 -8.60 26.23
N GLN A 28 -25.33 -7.75 27.22
CA GLN A 28 -26.02 -8.16 28.47
C GLN A 28 -27.47 -8.67 28.25
N HIS A 29 -28.12 -8.16 27.18
CA HIS A 29 -29.49 -8.56 26.82
C HIS A 29 -29.53 -9.61 25.70
N ALA A 30 -28.37 -10.08 25.24
CA ALA A 30 -28.28 -11.07 24.17
C ALA A 30 -28.71 -12.46 24.67
N PRO A 31 -29.24 -13.33 23.81
CA PRO A 31 -29.56 -14.71 24.16
C PRO A 31 -28.36 -15.47 24.71
N GLU A 32 -28.62 -16.51 25.53
CA GLU A 32 -27.58 -17.41 26.01
C GLU A 32 -26.78 -18.01 24.82
N GLY A 33 -25.46 -18.09 24.97
CA GLY A 33 -24.56 -18.58 23.92
C GLY A 33 -24.11 -17.53 22.90
N HIS A 34 -24.58 -16.28 23.01
CA HIS A 34 -24.12 -15.22 22.15
C HIS A 34 -22.67 -14.85 22.46
N SER A 35 -21.75 -15.10 21.51
CA SER A 35 -20.31 -14.89 21.71
C SER A 35 -19.84 -13.42 21.56
N GLY A 36 -20.72 -12.52 21.12
CA GLY A 36 -20.37 -11.10 20.86
C GLY A 36 -19.74 -10.88 19.50
N ILE A 37 -18.73 -9.99 19.43
CA ILE A 37 -18.03 -9.63 18.20
C ILE A 37 -16.80 -10.52 18.05
N GLY A 38 -16.67 -11.16 16.90
CA GLY A 38 -15.53 -12.00 16.58
C GLY A 38 -15.95 -13.40 16.12
N THR A 39 -14.95 -14.16 15.70
CA THR A 39 -15.09 -15.55 15.30
C THR A 39 -14.30 -16.44 16.26
N THR A 40 -14.39 -17.75 16.09
CA THR A 40 -13.62 -18.72 16.90
C THR A 40 -12.11 -18.45 16.91
N LEU A 41 -11.57 -17.93 15.80
CA LEU A 41 -10.15 -17.61 15.68
C LEU A 41 -9.79 -16.17 16.07
N ALA A 42 -10.77 -15.32 16.43
CA ALA A 42 -10.50 -13.98 16.88
C ALA A 42 -9.68 -13.99 18.18
N GLY A 43 -8.63 -13.17 18.24
CA GLY A 43 -7.76 -13.09 19.42
C GLY A 43 -6.89 -14.33 19.67
N ASN A 44 -6.61 -15.15 18.65
CA ASN A 44 -5.73 -16.30 18.84
C ASN A 44 -4.31 -15.85 19.22
N PRO A 45 -3.59 -16.65 20.07
CA PRO A 45 -2.30 -16.23 20.63
C PRO A 45 -1.21 -15.96 19.57
N LEU A 46 -1.18 -16.73 18.47
CA LEU A 46 -0.19 -16.53 17.42
C LEU A 46 -0.36 -15.15 16.74
N THR A 47 -1.59 -14.81 16.38
CA THR A 47 -1.90 -13.51 15.77
C THR A 47 -1.64 -12.36 16.73
N LEU A 48 -1.98 -12.52 18.02
CA LEU A 48 -1.71 -11.49 19.03
C LEU A 48 -0.20 -11.30 19.27
N ALA A 49 0.58 -12.37 19.29
CA ALA A 49 2.03 -12.29 19.40
C ALA A 49 2.66 -11.58 18.17
N ALA A 50 2.18 -11.89 16.97
CA ALA A 50 2.62 -11.20 15.77
C ALA A 50 2.22 -9.73 15.74
N LEU A 51 1.02 -9.41 16.21
CA LEU A 51 0.54 -8.03 16.36
C LEU A 51 1.43 -7.24 17.34
N ASP A 52 1.72 -7.82 18.52
CA ASP A 52 2.57 -7.19 19.52
C ASP A 52 3.99 -6.94 18.98
N ALA A 53 4.58 -7.94 18.33
CA ALA A 53 5.90 -7.82 17.70
C ALA A 53 5.90 -6.74 16.59
N ALA A 54 4.87 -6.70 15.74
CA ALA A 54 4.77 -5.71 14.69
C ALA A 54 4.61 -4.28 15.25
N LEU A 55 3.77 -4.09 16.25
CA LEU A 55 3.57 -2.78 16.89
C LEU A 55 4.83 -2.31 17.63
N THR A 56 5.55 -3.23 18.26
CA THR A 56 6.76 -2.91 19.04
C THR A 56 7.97 -2.65 18.17
N HIS A 57 8.18 -3.42 17.10
CA HIS A 57 9.44 -3.41 16.35
C HIS A 57 9.32 -2.85 14.93
N LEU A 58 8.17 -2.95 14.28
CA LEU A 58 7.98 -2.51 12.89
C LEU A 58 7.29 -1.15 12.78
N HIS A 59 6.20 -0.94 13.50
CA HIS A 59 5.43 0.31 13.44
C HIS A 59 6.03 1.42 14.31
N THR A 60 7.34 1.66 14.17
CA THR A 60 8.08 2.65 14.94
C THR A 60 8.21 3.98 14.21
N GLY A 61 8.37 5.08 14.95
CA GLY A 61 8.61 6.39 14.34
C GLY A 61 9.88 6.44 13.48
N ALA A 62 10.91 5.62 13.78
CA ALA A 62 12.13 5.54 12.99
C ALA A 62 11.87 4.88 11.63
N ASN A 63 11.18 3.75 11.61
CA ASN A 63 10.83 3.05 10.39
C ASN A 63 9.91 3.89 9.50
N TYR A 64 8.94 4.60 10.08
CA TYR A 64 8.09 5.50 9.29
C TYR A 64 8.88 6.66 8.67
N ARG A 65 9.82 7.28 9.39
CA ARG A 65 10.68 8.34 8.81
C ARG A 65 11.52 7.80 7.65
N HIS A 66 12.11 6.62 7.81
CA HIS A 66 12.88 5.95 6.76
C HIS A 66 12.02 5.69 5.50
N MET A 67 10.90 5.00 5.67
CA MET A 67 9.97 4.70 4.57
C MET A 67 9.47 5.96 3.86
N LEU A 68 9.09 7.00 4.61
CA LEU A 68 8.59 8.25 4.04
C LEU A 68 9.66 9.00 3.25
N SER A 69 10.91 8.97 3.71
CA SER A 69 12.06 9.58 3.00
C SER A 69 12.32 8.89 1.67
N LEU A 70 12.36 7.55 1.66
CA LEU A 70 12.56 6.78 0.42
C LEU A 70 11.38 6.90 -0.55
N ALA A 71 10.16 6.91 -0.02
CA ALA A 71 8.97 7.11 -0.84
C ALA A 71 8.96 8.50 -1.51
N ALA A 72 9.40 9.54 -0.80
CA ALA A 72 9.53 10.87 -1.39
C ALA A 72 10.61 10.92 -2.49
N ALA A 73 11.75 10.28 -2.29
CA ALA A 73 12.81 10.17 -3.30
C ALA A 73 12.33 9.41 -4.54
N LEU A 74 11.62 8.29 -4.36
CA LEU A 74 11.06 7.51 -5.45
C LEU A 74 10.00 8.30 -6.24
N GLU A 75 9.06 8.97 -5.56
CA GLU A 75 8.07 9.84 -6.20
C GLU A 75 8.73 10.92 -7.06
N GLN A 76 9.71 11.62 -6.49
CA GLN A 76 10.46 12.66 -7.20
C GLN A 76 11.19 12.10 -8.42
N GLY A 77 11.86 10.95 -8.25
CA GLY A 77 12.60 10.29 -9.32
C GLY A 77 11.69 9.85 -10.48
N LEU A 78 10.52 9.30 -10.19
CA LEU A 78 9.53 8.93 -11.20
C LEU A 78 8.98 10.16 -11.94
N MET A 79 8.57 11.19 -11.18
CA MET A 79 8.01 12.41 -11.79
C MET A 79 9.00 13.14 -12.70
N GLN A 80 10.29 13.17 -12.34
CA GLN A 80 11.34 13.74 -13.18
C GLN A 80 11.47 12.99 -14.51
N ARG A 81 11.43 11.65 -14.49
CA ARG A 81 11.54 10.79 -15.67
C ARG A 81 10.31 10.89 -16.58
N ILE A 82 9.13 10.89 -15.96
CA ILE A 82 7.85 11.10 -16.66
C ILE A 82 7.87 12.43 -17.41
N ALA A 83 8.32 13.51 -16.76
CA ALA A 83 8.41 14.82 -17.36
C ALA A 83 9.46 14.88 -18.48
N ALA A 84 10.65 14.28 -18.30
CA ALA A 84 11.70 14.22 -19.29
C ALA A 84 11.27 13.44 -20.56
N ALA A 85 10.52 12.35 -20.38
CA ALA A 85 9.95 11.55 -21.46
C ALA A 85 8.63 12.13 -22.03
N GLN A 86 8.19 13.29 -21.55
CA GLN A 86 6.95 13.95 -21.97
C GLN A 86 5.71 13.03 -21.93
N ARG A 87 5.68 12.07 -20.99
CA ARG A 87 4.54 11.17 -20.83
C ARG A 87 3.39 11.86 -20.07
N PRO A 88 2.14 11.69 -20.50
CA PRO A 88 0.97 12.22 -19.79
C PRO A 88 0.60 11.32 -18.60
N TRP A 89 1.53 11.13 -17.67
CA TRP A 89 1.38 10.26 -16.52
C TRP A 89 1.58 11.00 -15.22
N THR A 90 1.04 10.48 -14.14
CA THR A 90 1.17 11.03 -12.80
C THR A 90 1.54 9.95 -11.78
N VAL A 91 2.02 10.40 -10.61
CA VAL A 91 2.23 9.55 -9.45
C VAL A 91 1.38 10.10 -8.32
N THR A 92 0.62 9.23 -7.65
CA THR A 92 -0.11 9.59 -6.44
C THR A 92 0.51 8.87 -5.25
N ARG A 93 0.89 9.61 -4.21
CA ARG A 93 1.48 9.05 -3.00
C ARG A 93 0.65 9.36 -1.76
N LEU A 94 0.48 8.34 -0.92
CA LEU A 94 -0.05 8.46 0.42
C LEU A 94 0.88 7.74 1.40
N GLY A 95 1.64 8.50 2.17
CA GLY A 95 2.64 7.93 3.08
C GLY A 95 3.77 7.21 2.32
N ALA A 96 3.97 5.93 2.63
CA ALA A 96 4.96 5.06 2.00
C ALA A 96 4.38 4.21 0.84
N ARG A 97 3.14 4.44 0.46
CA ARG A 97 2.47 3.83 -0.69
C ARG A 97 2.36 4.84 -1.82
N MET A 98 2.60 4.41 -3.05
CA MET A 98 2.36 5.21 -4.24
C MET A 98 1.84 4.37 -5.40
N GLU A 99 1.23 5.03 -6.36
CA GLU A 99 0.71 4.42 -7.58
C GLU A 99 1.16 5.26 -8.78
N LEU A 100 1.72 4.58 -9.78
CA LEU A 100 1.95 5.15 -11.10
C LEU A 100 0.62 5.12 -11.86
N GLN A 101 0.23 6.25 -12.41
CA GLN A 101 -1.04 6.39 -13.11
C GLN A 101 -0.79 6.90 -14.52
N PHE A 102 -1.25 6.13 -15.50
CA PHE A 102 -1.09 6.42 -16.93
C PHE A 102 -2.15 7.42 -17.41
N MET A 103 -2.24 8.55 -16.71
CA MET A 103 -3.21 9.61 -16.98
C MET A 103 -2.59 10.99 -16.73
N PRO A 104 -3.07 12.04 -17.45
CA PRO A 104 -2.42 13.36 -17.44
C PRO A 104 -2.64 14.17 -16.14
N ARG A 105 -3.46 13.68 -15.24
CA ARG A 105 -3.78 14.36 -13.97
C ARG A 105 -4.04 13.37 -12.85
N THR A 106 -3.71 13.76 -11.64
CA THR A 106 -4.08 13.00 -10.44
C THR A 106 -5.61 12.87 -10.33
N PRO A 107 -6.15 11.64 -10.18
CA PRO A 107 -7.59 11.43 -10.04
C PRO A 107 -8.11 12.06 -8.74
N ARG A 108 -9.29 12.64 -8.80
CA ARG A 108 -9.97 13.25 -7.65
C ARG A 108 -11.10 12.37 -7.10
N HIS A 109 -11.61 11.49 -7.93
CA HIS A 109 -12.67 10.54 -7.58
C HIS A 109 -12.57 9.26 -8.42
N ALA A 110 -13.29 8.23 -8.00
CA ALA A 110 -13.24 6.91 -8.63
C ALA A 110 -13.65 6.90 -10.11
N GLN A 111 -14.46 7.84 -10.55
CA GLN A 111 -14.86 7.95 -11.97
C GLN A 111 -13.68 8.35 -12.85
N ASP A 112 -12.81 9.28 -12.41
CA ASP A 112 -11.60 9.65 -13.14
C ASP A 112 -10.73 8.41 -13.45
N VAL A 113 -10.59 7.51 -12.47
CA VAL A 113 -9.81 6.26 -12.64
C VAL A 113 -10.47 5.35 -13.66
N ARG A 114 -11.78 5.14 -13.59
CA ARG A 114 -12.51 4.28 -14.53
C ARG A 114 -12.45 4.79 -15.98
N ASP A 115 -12.55 6.08 -16.16
CA ASP A 115 -12.59 6.71 -17.48
C ASP A 115 -11.22 6.75 -18.17
N LEU A 116 -10.13 6.75 -17.37
CA LEU A 116 -8.76 6.93 -17.86
C LEU A 116 -7.86 5.70 -17.65
N ALA A 117 -8.40 4.60 -17.15
CA ALA A 117 -7.64 3.37 -16.91
C ALA A 117 -7.05 2.82 -18.21
N GLN A 118 -5.77 2.45 -18.16
CA GLN A 118 -5.04 1.83 -19.28
C GLN A 118 -4.51 0.46 -18.84
N SER A 119 -5.40 -0.51 -18.77
CA SER A 119 -5.11 -1.86 -18.25
C SER A 119 -4.00 -2.60 -19.02
N GLU A 120 -3.89 -2.40 -20.32
CA GLU A 120 -2.80 -2.99 -21.13
C GLU A 120 -1.44 -2.40 -20.74
N LEU A 121 -1.36 -1.10 -20.51
CA LEU A 121 -0.12 -0.44 -20.11
C LEU A 121 0.25 -0.80 -18.66
N GLU A 122 -0.73 -0.98 -17.79
CA GLU A 122 -0.50 -1.51 -16.43
C GLU A 122 0.09 -2.92 -16.47
N ALA A 123 -0.50 -3.81 -17.28
CA ALA A 123 -0.02 -5.18 -17.45
C ALA A 123 1.37 -5.23 -18.07
N LEU A 124 1.62 -4.42 -19.11
CA LEU A 124 2.94 -4.29 -19.74
C LEU A 124 3.99 -3.84 -18.72
N THR A 125 3.69 -2.78 -17.99
CA THR A 125 4.59 -2.24 -16.96
C THR A 125 4.90 -3.29 -15.91
N HIS A 126 3.91 -3.98 -15.39
CA HIS A 126 4.10 -5.06 -14.42
C HIS A 126 5.06 -6.13 -14.95
N LEU A 127 4.82 -6.67 -16.14
CA LEU A 127 5.64 -7.74 -16.74
C LEU A 127 7.05 -7.25 -17.09
N PHE A 128 7.18 -6.03 -17.61
CA PHE A 128 8.48 -5.44 -17.95
C PHE A 128 9.37 -5.28 -16.71
N MET A 129 8.81 -4.72 -15.64
CA MET A 129 9.50 -4.51 -14.37
C MET A 129 9.83 -5.85 -13.70
N LEU A 130 8.89 -6.80 -13.68
CA LEU A 130 9.08 -8.13 -13.10
C LEU A 130 10.24 -8.90 -13.75
N ASN A 131 10.31 -8.88 -15.09
CA ASN A 131 11.39 -9.52 -15.85
C ASN A 131 12.77 -8.89 -15.59
N ARG A 132 12.83 -7.75 -14.92
CA ARG A 132 14.06 -7.03 -14.52
C ARG A 132 14.29 -7.00 -13.01
N GLY A 133 13.56 -7.86 -12.28
CA GLY A 133 13.73 -8.05 -10.84
C GLY A 133 12.98 -7.03 -9.97
N VAL A 134 12.09 -6.21 -10.56
CA VAL A 134 11.29 -5.24 -9.82
C VAL A 134 9.82 -5.67 -9.80
N LEU A 135 9.32 -6.04 -8.62
CA LEU A 135 7.94 -6.45 -8.44
C LEU A 135 7.05 -5.24 -8.13
N LEU A 136 6.26 -4.81 -9.09
CA LEU A 136 5.08 -3.96 -8.88
C LEU A 136 3.83 -4.83 -8.78
N THR A 137 2.75 -4.33 -8.20
CA THR A 137 1.48 -5.07 -8.26
C THR A 137 0.95 -5.11 -9.70
N PRO A 138 0.29 -6.21 -10.11
CA PRO A 138 -0.27 -6.35 -11.47
C PRO A 138 -1.49 -5.46 -11.72
N PHE A 139 -1.94 -4.71 -10.74
CA PHE A 139 -3.05 -3.77 -10.78
C PHE A 139 -2.63 -2.48 -10.07
N HIS A 140 -3.10 -1.35 -10.55
CA HIS A 140 -2.77 -0.01 -10.02
C HIS A 140 -1.29 0.38 -10.09
N SER A 141 -0.41 -0.44 -10.66
CA SER A 141 1.06 -0.22 -10.68
C SER A 141 1.56 0.32 -9.33
N MET A 142 1.11 -0.35 -8.25
CA MET A 142 1.30 0.11 -6.87
C MET A 142 2.67 -0.29 -6.34
N MET A 143 3.33 0.66 -5.71
CA MET A 143 4.61 0.52 -5.04
C MET A 143 4.44 0.72 -3.53
N LEU A 144 5.06 -0.16 -2.75
CA LEU A 144 5.03 -0.13 -1.29
C LEU A 144 6.47 -0.10 -0.77
N VAL A 145 6.83 0.98 -0.10
CA VAL A 145 8.12 1.11 0.59
C VAL A 145 7.97 0.50 1.99
N SER A 146 8.83 -0.45 2.31
CA SER A 146 8.88 -1.14 3.59
C SER A 146 10.03 -0.65 4.47
N PRO A 147 10.11 -1.04 5.76
CA PRO A 147 11.28 -0.75 6.60
C PRO A 147 12.59 -1.35 6.07
N GLU A 148 12.51 -2.43 5.27
CA GLU A 148 13.67 -3.11 4.68
C GLU A 148 14.07 -2.53 3.32
N THR A 149 13.25 -1.68 2.71
CA THR A 149 13.58 -1.03 1.44
C THR A 149 14.79 -0.13 1.61
N THR A 150 15.73 -0.21 0.69
CA THR A 150 16.97 0.58 0.68
C THR A 150 16.97 1.64 -0.41
N ALA A 151 17.90 2.59 -0.35
CA ALA A 151 18.12 3.55 -1.43
C ALA A 151 18.51 2.85 -2.75
N ALA A 152 19.28 1.75 -2.67
CA ALA A 152 19.68 0.96 -3.84
C ALA A 152 18.47 0.30 -4.52
N ASP A 153 17.44 -0.10 -3.76
CA ASP A 153 16.20 -0.64 -4.35
C ASP A 153 15.42 0.45 -5.10
N VAL A 154 15.40 1.67 -4.56
CA VAL A 154 14.81 2.84 -5.23
C VAL A 154 15.57 3.14 -6.53
N ASP A 155 16.91 3.17 -6.48
CA ASP A 155 17.75 3.41 -7.66
C ASP A 155 17.55 2.34 -8.73
N THR A 156 17.43 1.07 -8.33
CA THR A 156 17.17 -0.06 -9.22
C THR A 156 15.80 0.11 -9.91
N LEU A 157 14.75 0.43 -9.15
CA LEU A 157 13.42 0.65 -9.72
C LEU A 157 13.46 1.80 -10.74
N LEU A 158 14.10 2.91 -10.39
CA LEU A 158 14.20 4.08 -11.27
C LEU A 158 14.99 3.78 -12.55
N ALA A 159 16.07 2.98 -12.49
CA ALA A 159 16.83 2.55 -13.65
C ALA A 159 16.00 1.66 -14.57
N VAL A 160 15.28 0.69 -14.03
CA VAL A 160 14.37 -0.16 -14.83
C VAL A 160 13.21 0.64 -15.43
N PHE A 161 12.75 1.67 -14.73
CA PHE A 161 11.73 2.58 -15.27
C PHE A 161 12.26 3.41 -16.44
N ASP A 162 13.53 3.83 -16.43
CA ASP A 162 14.18 4.46 -17.59
C ASP A 162 14.22 3.53 -18.82
N GLU A 163 14.51 2.22 -18.60
CA GLU A 163 14.46 1.23 -19.68
C GLU A 163 13.04 1.03 -20.22
N LEU A 164 12.02 1.03 -19.35
CA LEU A 164 10.62 0.97 -19.78
C LEU A 164 10.25 2.14 -20.67
N LEU A 165 10.59 3.37 -20.25
CA LEU A 165 10.32 4.57 -21.03
C LEU A 165 10.99 4.50 -22.41
N ALA A 166 12.25 4.08 -22.47
CA ALA A 166 12.99 3.92 -23.73
C ALA A 166 12.35 2.84 -24.64
N ALA A 167 11.88 1.74 -24.07
CA ALA A 167 11.21 0.68 -24.83
C ALA A 167 9.83 1.08 -25.39
N LEU A 168 9.21 2.10 -24.82
CA LEU A 168 7.94 2.64 -25.30
C LEU A 168 8.12 3.71 -26.41
N ASP A 169 9.34 4.18 -26.64
CA ASP A 169 9.68 5.16 -27.67
C ASP A 169 10.20 4.52 -28.98
N GLY A 170 10.60 3.25 -28.93
CA GLY A 170 11.12 2.48 -30.07
C GLY A 170 10.09 1.62 -30.74
#